data_e00f37ea99798ba04969a140986ac94b
#
_entry.id   e00f37ea99798ba04969a140986ac94b
#
_cell.length_a   1.000
_cell.length_b   1.000
_cell.length_c   1.000
_cell.angle_alpha   90.00
_cell.angle_beta   90.00
_cell.angle_gamma   90.00
#
_symmetry.space_group_name_H-M   'P 1'
#
loop_
_entity.id
_entity.type
_entity.pdbx_description
1 polymer ?
#
loop_
_entity_poly.entity_id
_entity_poly.type
_entity_poly.pdbx_seq_one_letter_code
_entity_poly.pdbx_strand_id
1 'polypeptide(L)'
;MKIKNKSLSDKSKKWLKRHLKDEFVKKSKLERYRSRAAFKLLEIDKKYNLLKSCSSAVDLGAAPGSWSEILIERLNSPRKIIAIDLLHVKPLKNVQIIEGDFTSSDFANTLKKEGPFDLFLSDASPNLTGNKTADFLQSLELIENIFEIALKDLSIGGHFVAKYFRSGDIKDLLLKAKKNFEKVASFKPDSSRKESSEIYLVCLKKRSQLIDK
;
A
#
# COMPACT_ATOMS: atom_id res chain seq x y z
N MET A 1 -22.37 5.26 -22.59
CA MET A 1 -22.90 6.11 -21.50
C MET A 1 -22.37 7.52 -21.71
N LYS A 2 -23.23 8.51 -21.95
CA LYS A 2 -22.81 9.92 -22.13
C LYS A 2 -22.72 10.59 -20.74
N ILE A 3 -21.57 11.16 -20.41
CA ILE A 3 -21.40 11.94 -19.18
C ILE A 3 -22.08 13.29 -19.41
N LYS A 4 -23.20 13.54 -18.72
CA LYS A 4 -24.05 14.72 -18.89
C LYS A 4 -23.49 16.01 -18.23
N ASN A 5 -22.47 15.91 -17.39
CA ASN A 5 -21.94 17.08 -16.68
C ASN A 5 -20.96 17.85 -17.58
N LYS A 6 -21.42 19.05 -18.06
CA LYS A 6 -20.68 19.93 -18.96
C LYS A 6 -19.49 20.65 -18.27
N SER A 7 -19.46 20.72 -16.95
CA SER A 7 -18.44 21.46 -16.19
C SER A 7 -17.12 20.71 -15.96
N LEU A 8 -17.05 19.41 -16.31
CA LEU A 8 -15.86 18.61 -16.14
C LEU A 8 -14.84 18.84 -17.26
N SER A 9 -13.54 18.93 -16.90
CA SER A 9 -12.46 18.97 -17.87
C SER A 9 -12.45 17.70 -18.73
N ASP A 10 -11.88 17.75 -19.93
CA ASP A 10 -11.79 16.57 -20.80
C ASP A 10 -10.94 15.46 -20.18
N LYS A 11 -9.93 15.81 -19.39
CA LYS A 11 -9.11 14.89 -18.58
C LYS A 11 -9.99 14.15 -17.57
N SER A 12 -10.85 14.88 -16.85
CA SER A 12 -11.80 14.31 -15.87
C SER A 12 -12.84 13.42 -16.53
N LYS A 13 -13.39 13.84 -17.69
CA LYS A 13 -14.36 13.04 -18.46
C LYS A 13 -13.73 11.72 -18.95
N LYS A 14 -12.50 11.77 -19.46
CA LYS A 14 -11.74 10.58 -19.91
C LYS A 14 -11.48 9.63 -18.74
N TRP A 15 -11.08 10.16 -17.58
CA TRP A 15 -10.87 9.39 -16.36
C TRP A 15 -12.16 8.72 -15.89
N LEU A 16 -13.27 9.47 -15.79
CA LEU A 16 -14.57 8.95 -15.35
C LEU A 16 -15.10 7.86 -16.28
N LYS A 17 -14.99 8.05 -17.61
CA LYS A 17 -15.40 7.06 -18.61
C LYS A 17 -14.60 5.75 -18.48
N ARG A 18 -13.29 5.86 -18.21
CA ARG A 18 -12.42 4.70 -17.97
C ARG A 18 -12.76 4.01 -16.65
N HIS A 19 -12.99 4.79 -15.58
CA HIS A 19 -13.37 4.27 -14.27
C HIS A 19 -14.69 3.49 -14.31
N LEU A 20 -15.70 3.99 -14.98
CA LEU A 20 -17.00 3.32 -15.11
C LEU A 20 -16.98 2.03 -15.96
N LYS A 21 -15.99 1.90 -16.87
CA LYS A 21 -15.81 0.69 -17.67
C LYS A 21 -14.93 -0.36 -17.00
N ASP A 22 -14.23 -0.01 -15.93
CA ASP A 22 -13.28 -0.85 -15.24
C ASP A 22 -14.01 -2.02 -14.55
N GLU A 23 -13.64 -3.24 -14.89
CA GLU A 23 -14.28 -4.47 -14.38
C GLU A 23 -14.06 -4.62 -12.86
N PHE A 24 -12.89 -4.25 -12.37
CA PHE A 24 -12.59 -4.30 -10.93
C PHE A 24 -13.35 -3.25 -10.13
N VAL A 25 -13.68 -2.10 -10.75
CA VAL A 25 -14.60 -1.13 -10.13
C VAL A 25 -16.01 -1.70 -10.01
N LYS A 26 -16.49 -2.42 -11.03
CA LYS A 26 -17.80 -3.09 -10.95
C LYS A 26 -17.77 -4.21 -9.92
N LYS A 27 -16.71 -5.01 -9.93
CA LYS A 27 -16.51 -6.11 -9.01
C LYS A 27 -16.42 -5.63 -7.56
N SER A 28 -15.69 -4.53 -7.27
CA SER A 28 -15.61 -3.97 -5.91
C SER A 28 -16.99 -3.56 -5.37
N LYS A 29 -17.87 -3.02 -6.22
CA LYS A 29 -19.25 -2.69 -5.83
C LYS A 29 -20.08 -3.93 -5.51
N LEU A 30 -19.95 -5.00 -6.30
CA LEU A 30 -20.65 -6.27 -6.08
C LEU A 30 -20.18 -6.96 -4.80
N GLU A 31 -18.88 -6.99 -4.56
CA GLU A 31 -18.27 -7.59 -3.36
C GLU A 31 -18.23 -6.63 -2.15
N ARG A 32 -18.80 -5.42 -2.29
CA ARG A 32 -18.92 -4.40 -1.24
C ARG A 32 -17.59 -3.85 -0.71
N TYR A 33 -16.51 -3.95 -1.48
CA TYR A 33 -15.26 -3.29 -1.13
C TYR A 33 -15.31 -1.78 -1.44
N ARG A 34 -14.64 -0.98 -0.63
CA ARG A 34 -14.57 0.49 -0.78
C ARG A 34 -13.99 0.92 -2.12
N SER A 35 -13.04 0.16 -2.65
CA SER A 35 -12.47 0.42 -3.98
C SER A 35 -11.90 -0.83 -4.63
N ARG A 36 -11.55 -0.71 -5.92
CA ARG A 36 -10.85 -1.76 -6.67
C ARG A 36 -9.46 -2.12 -6.10
N ALA A 37 -8.87 -1.26 -5.25
CA ALA A 37 -7.57 -1.51 -4.64
C ALA A 37 -7.56 -2.77 -3.76
N ALA A 38 -8.72 -3.18 -3.22
CA ALA A 38 -8.87 -4.43 -2.48
C ALA A 38 -8.32 -5.64 -3.26
N PHE A 39 -8.61 -5.74 -4.56
CA PHE A 39 -8.17 -6.88 -5.38
C PHE A 39 -6.67 -6.98 -5.54
N LYS A 40 -5.95 -5.84 -5.49
CA LYS A 40 -4.49 -5.84 -5.55
C LYS A 40 -3.89 -6.56 -4.34
N LEU A 41 -4.38 -6.25 -3.13
CA LEU A 41 -3.92 -6.92 -1.91
C LEU A 41 -4.34 -8.38 -1.90
N LEU A 42 -5.56 -8.71 -2.32
CA LEU A 42 -6.02 -10.10 -2.43
C LEU A 42 -5.16 -10.95 -3.38
N GLU A 43 -4.73 -10.40 -4.52
CA GLU A 43 -3.84 -11.09 -5.46
C GLU A 43 -2.42 -11.25 -4.91
N ILE A 44 -1.90 -10.22 -4.21
CA ILE A 44 -0.62 -10.29 -3.51
C ILE A 44 -0.68 -11.38 -2.43
N ASP A 45 -1.73 -11.38 -1.60
CA ASP A 45 -1.92 -12.39 -0.55
C ASP A 45 -2.08 -13.80 -1.12
N LYS A 46 -2.88 -13.98 -2.18
CA LYS A 46 -3.02 -15.27 -2.88
C LYS A 46 -1.67 -15.82 -3.34
N LYS A 47 -0.74 -14.97 -3.79
CA LYS A 47 0.56 -15.38 -4.31
C LYS A 47 1.58 -15.66 -3.20
N TYR A 48 1.57 -14.85 -2.15
CA TYR A 48 2.63 -14.86 -1.14
C TYR A 48 2.18 -15.37 0.22
N ASN A 49 0.87 -15.56 0.43
CA ASN A 49 0.26 -16.04 1.68
C ASN A 49 0.68 -15.19 2.90
N LEU A 50 0.58 -13.86 2.75
CA LEU A 50 1.08 -12.89 3.73
C LEU A 50 0.23 -12.82 4.99
N LEU A 51 -1.10 -12.72 4.79
CA LEU A 51 -2.03 -12.26 5.82
C LEU A 51 -2.27 -13.34 6.89
N LYS A 52 -2.24 -14.60 6.50
CA LYS A 52 -2.54 -15.73 7.38
C LYS A 52 -1.60 -15.85 8.58
N SER A 53 -0.34 -15.40 8.42
CA SER A 53 0.68 -15.47 9.49
C SER A 53 0.76 -14.20 10.34
N CYS A 54 -0.01 -13.15 10.00
CA CYS A 54 0.04 -11.85 10.66
C CYS A 54 -1.17 -11.65 11.56
N SER A 55 -0.96 -10.95 12.67
CA SER A 55 -1.99 -10.53 13.62
C SER A 55 -2.03 -9.00 13.81
N SER A 56 -1.01 -8.30 13.35
CA SER A 56 -0.89 -6.85 13.44
C SER A 56 -0.41 -6.25 12.12
N ALA A 57 -0.95 -5.10 11.74
CA ALA A 57 -0.62 -4.45 10.48
C ALA A 57 -0.70 -2.93 10.51
N VAL A 58 0.10 -2.29 9.67
CA VAL A 58 0.05 -0.86 9.37
C VAL A 58 -0.28 -0.67 7.90
N ASP A 59 -1.29 0.15 7.59
CA ASP A 59 -1.76 0.52 6.24
C ASP A 59 -1.44 2.00 6.00
N LEU A 60 -0.36 2.28 5.25
CA LEU A 60 0.12 3.63 4.94
C LEU A 60 -0.44 4.11 3.61
N GLY A 61 -1.13 5.27 3.60
CA GLY A 61 -1.89 5.74 2.45
C GLY A 61 -3.19 4.94 2.29
N ALA A 62 -3.92 4.77 3.40
CA ALA A 62 -5.02 3.83 3.51
C ALA A 62 -6.29 4.23 2.74
N ALA A 63 -6.51 5.53 2.45
CA ALA A 63 -7.76 6.00 1.86
C ALA A 63 -8.09 5.31 0.53
N PRO A 64 -9.33 4.86 0.33
CA PRO A 64 -10.51 4.99 1.17
C PRO A 64 -10.68 3.89 2.25
N GLY A 65 -9.67 3.05 2.52
CA GLY A 65 -9.68 1.98 3.52
C GLY A 65 -9.87 0.57 2.96
N SER A 66 -9.62 0.38 1.66
CA SER A 66 -9.85 -0.93 1.00
C SER A 66 -8.89 -2.02 1.47
N TRP A 67 -7.63 -1.67 1.74
CA TRP A 67 -6.67 -2.63 2.26
C TRP A 67 -6.93 -2.93 3.73
N SER A 68 -7.30 -1.92 4.49
CA SER A 68 -7.73 -2.10 5.88
C SER A 68 -8.95 -3.02 6.02
N GLU A 69 -9.91 -3.00 5.06
CA GLU A 69 -11.02 -3.96 5.00
C GLU A 69 -10.51 -5.40 4.84
N ILE A 70 -9.60 -5.63 3.91
CA ILE A 70 -9.00 -6.95 3.68
C ILE A 70 -8.21 -7.43 4.91
N LEU A 71 -7.50 -6.52 5.60
CA LEU A 71 -6.80 -6.86 6.84
C LEU A 71 -7.75 -7.36 7.92
N ILE A 72 -8.91 -6.72 8.11
CA ILE A 72 -9.93 -7.18 9.07
C ILE A 72 -10.43 -8.58 8.72
N GLU A 73 -10.64 -8.84 7.43
CA GLU A 73 -11.21 -10.11 6.95
C GLU A 73 -10.21 -11.28 6.98
N ARG A 74 -8.92 -11.00 6.79
CA ARG A 74 -7.93 -12.03 6.45
C ARG A 74 -6.84 -12.25 7.48
N LEU A 75 -6.56 -11.28 8.34
CA LEU A 75 -5.58 -11.48 9.41
C LEU A 75 -6.06 -12.56 10.38
N ASN A 76 -5.11 -13.34 10.88
CA ASN A 76 -5.42 -14.35 11.88
C ASN A 76 -5.61 -13.68 13.25
N SER A 77 -6.86 -13.59 13.72
CA SER A 77 -7.20 -12.94 15.00
C SER A 77 -6.58 -11.55 15.14
N PRO A 78 -7.02 -10.57 14.34
CA PRO A 78 -6.36 -9.27 14.27
C PRO A 78 -6.33 -8.61 15.66
N ARG A 79 -5.12 -8.40 16.18
CA ARG A 79 -4.89 -7.73 17.47
C ARG A 79 -4.84 -6.23 17.30
N LYS A 80 -4.22 -5.78 16.20
CA LYS A 80 -3.99 -4.37 15.97
C LYS A 80 -3.84 -4.04 14.48
N ILE A 81 -4.65 -3.11 14.02
CA ILE A 81 -4.54 -2.53 12.67
C ILE A 81 -4.52 -1.02 12.82
N ILE A 82 -3.47 -0.37 12.30
CA ILE A 82 -3.36 1.09 12.22
C ILE A 82 -3.42 1.47 10.74
N ALA A 83 -4.30 2.41 10.41
CA ALA A 83 -4.44 2.98 9.08
C ALA A 83 -4.20 4.48 9.13
N ILE A 84 -3.37 5.02 8.24
CA ILE A 84 -3.09 6.45 8.16
C ILE A 84 -3.15 6.94 6.72
N ASP A 85 -3.77 8.11 6.53
CA ASP A 85 -3.81 8.82 5.25
C ASP A 85 -4.00 10.33 5.51
N LEU A 86 -3.54 11.15 4.59
CA LEU A 86 -3.85 12.59 4.55
C LEU A 86 -5.33 12.86 4.26
N LEU A 87 -5.99 11.92 3.60
CA LEU A 87 -7.41 11.97 3.25
C LEU A 87 -8.24 11.23 4.30
N HIS A 88 -9.45 11.72 4.49
CA HIS A 88 -10.40 11.09 5.40
C HIS A 88 -10.71 9.64 5.03
N VAL A 89 -10.52 8.73 5.97
CA VAL A 89 -10.93 7.32 5.89
C VAL A 89 -12.17 7.11 6.76
N LYS A 90 -13.25 6.63 6.15
CA LYS A 90 -14.46 6.30 6.94
C LYS A 90 -14.15 5.25 8.00
N PRO A 91 -14.74 5.36 9.21
CA PRO A 91 -14.49 4.43 10.30
C PRO A 91 -14.61 2.95 9.89
N LEU A 92 -13.72 2.14 10.45
CA LEU A 92 -13.69 0.68 10.33
C LEU A 92 -13.61 0.08 11.74
N LYS A 93 -14.42 -0.93 11.99
CA LYS A 93 -14.39 -1.64 13.28
C LYS A 93 -13.01 -2.30 13.46
N ASN A 94 -12.43 -2.15 14.65
CA ASN A 94 -11.13 -2.72 15.02
C ASN A 94 -9.93 -2.17 14.22
N VAL A 95 -10.05 -0.98 13.62
CA VAL A 95 -8.95 -0.27 12.99
C VAL A 95 -8.78 1.09 13.66
N GLN A 96 -7.58 1.37 14.12
CA GLN A 96 -7.21 2.72 14.54
C GLN A 96 -6.90 3.55 13.29
N ILE A 97 -7.76 4.51 12.98
CA ILE A 97 -7.62 5.38 11.81
C ILE A 97 -7.02 6.70 12.28
N ILE A 98 -5.97 7.14 11.61
CA ILE A 98 -5.27 8.41 11.84
C ILE A 98 -5.36 9.21 10.55
N GLU A 99 -5.90 10.44 10.63
CA GLU A 99 -5.85 11.40 9.53
C GLU A 99 -4.62 12.28 9.74
N GLY A 100 -3.62 12.14 8.85
CA GLY A 100 -2.35 12.82 8.99
C GLY A 100 -1.25 12.32 8.08
N ASP A 101 -0.09 12.92 8.24
CA ASP A 101 1.13 12.54 7.52
C ASP A 101 1.87 11.43 8.25
N PHE A 102 2.08 10.30 7.58
CA PHE A 102 2.82 9.17 8.14
C PHE A 102 4.33 9.45 8.34
N THR A 103 4.85 10.53 7.81
CA THR A 103 6.24 10.98 8.05
C THR A 103 6.37 11.84 9.33
N SER A 104 5.25 12.17 9.98
CA SER A 104 5.23 13.01 11.18
C SER A 104 5.84 12.30 12.41
N SER A 105 6.40 13.10 13.32
CA SER A 105 6.92 12.62 14.60
C SER A 105 5.83 11.97 15.46
N ASP A 106 4.61 12.48 15.43
CA ASP A 106 3.48 11.97 16.21
C ASP A 106 3.09 10.56 15.75
N PHE A 107 3.11 10.31 14.43
CA PHE A 107 2.87 8.98 13.91
C PHE A 107 4.02 8.02 14.26
N ALA A 108 5.28 8.47 14.16
CA ALA A 108 6.43 7.68 14.59
C ALA A 108 6.35 7.29 16.07
N ASN A 109 5.92 8.21 16.94
CA ASN A 109 5.70 7.93 18.36
C ASN A 109 4.56 6.92 18.57
N THR A 110 3.49 7.02 17.77
CA THR A 110 2.39 6.05 17.80
C THR A 110 2.87 4.66 17.41
N LEU A 111 3.64 4.52 16.33
CA LEU A 111 4.20 3.23 15.90
C LEU A 111 5.11 2.62 16.97
N LYS A 112 6.00 3.43 17.56
CA LYS A 112 6.91 2.98 18.63
C LYS A 112 6.15 2.49 19.86
N LYS A 113 5.04 3.15 20.23
CA LYS A 113 4.21 2.76 21.38
C LYS A 113 3.43 1.48 21.10
N GLU A 114 2.93 1.33 19.90
CA GLU A 114 1.98 0.29 19.52
C GLU A 114 2.62 -0.94 18.86
N GLY A 115 3.86 -0.82 18.38
CA GLY A 115 4.59 -1.89 17.70
C GLY A 115 5.29 -2.88 18.65
N PRO A 116 6.09 -3.80 18.10
CA PRO A 116 6.29 -3.99 16.67
C PRO A 116 5.10 -4.65 15.95
N PHE A 117 5.07 -4.53 14.59
CA PHE A 117 3.99 -5.04 13.74
C PHE A 117 4.47 -6.19 12.86
N ASP A 118 3.55 -7.10 12.49
CA ASP A 118 3.85 -8.24 11.60
C ASP A 118 3.85 -7.84 10.12
N LEU A 119 3.15 -6.76 9.77
CA LEU A 119 2.94 -6.37 8.38
C LEU A 119 2.88 -4.86 8.19
N PHE A 120 3.65 -4.35 7.25
CA PHE A 120 3.52 -2.99 6.72
C PHE A 120 3.07 -3.03 5.27
N LEU A 121 2.00 -2.30 4.98
CA LEU A 121 1.41 -2.19 3.65
C LEU A 121 1.37 -0.73 3.20
N SER A 122 1.51 -0.48 1.88
CA SER A 122 1.24 0.83 1.31
C SER A 122 0.77 0.77 -0.15
N ASP A 123 -0.40 1.32 -0.42
CA ASP A 123 -0.86 1.69 -1.78
C ASP A 123 -0.78 3.21 -2.01
N ALA A 124 -0.03 3.93 -1.17
CA ALA A 124 0.19 5.37 -1.30
C ALA A 124 0.77 5.75 -2.67
N SER A 125 0.41 6.92 -3.15
CA SER A 125 0.90 7.47 -4.41
C SER A 125 1.19 8.96 -4.24
N PRO A 126 2.30 9.48 -4.77
CA PRO A 126 2.52 10.90 -4.83
C PRO A 126 1.50 11.56 -5.77
N ASN A 127 1.41 12.88 -5.71
CA ASN A 127 0.62 13.68 -6.64
C ASN A 127 1.30 13.67 -8.01
N LEU A 128 0.76 12.90 -8.96
CA LEU A 128 1.35 12.74 -10.29
C LEU A 128 1.20 14.01 -11.12
N THR A 129 2.32 14.52 -11.63
CA THR A 129 2.39 15.71 -12.48
C THR A 129 2.10 15.38 -13.94
N GLY A 130 2.30 14.13 -14.36
CA GLY A 130 2.27 13.64 -15.74
C GLY A 130 3.66 13.67 -16.41
N ASN A 131 4.69 14.20 -15.75
CA ASN A 131 6.08 14.07 -16.16
C ASN A 131 6.65 12.76 -15.60
N LYS A 132 6.99 11.82 -16.48
CA LYS A 132 7.39 10.46 -16.08
C LYS A 132 8.62 10.45 -15.14
N THR A 133 9.58 11.32 -15.36
CA THR A 133 10.80 11.39 -14.55
C THR A 133 10.50 11.95 -13.17
N ALA A 134 9.78 13.08 -13.09
CA ALA A 134 9.40 13.68 -11.82
C ALA A 134 8.50 12.74 -11.00
N ASP A 135 7.51 12.14 -11.65
CA ASP A 135 6.58 11.18 -11.02
C ASP A 135 7.32 9.94 -10.49
N PHE A 136 8.35 9.48 -11.22
CA PHE A 136 9.19 8.38 -10.76
C PHE A 136 10.01 8.77 -9.52
N LEU A 137 10.70 9.90 -9.53
CA LEU A 137 11.54 10.36 -8.41
C LEU A 137 10.69 10.56 -7.14
N GLN A 138 9.52 11.19 -7.26
CA GLN A 138 8.59 11.33 -6.13
C GLN A 138 8.10 9.97 -5.60
N SER A 139 7.83 9.02 -6.50
CA SER A 139 7.43 7.66 -6.11
C SER A 139 8.56 6.89 -5.44
N LEU A 140 9.81 7.08 -5.88
CA LEU A 140 10.98 6.45 -5.29
C LEU A 140 11.23 7.00 -3.88
N GLU A 141 11.24 8.32 -3.72
CA GLU A 141 11.36 8.97 -2.41
C GLU A 141 10.27 8.49 -1.43
N LEU A 142 9.03 8.41 -1.92
CA LEU A 142 7.91 7.95 -1.12
C LEU A 142 8.11 6.50 -0.63
N ILE A 143 8.47 5.56 -1.52
CA ILE A 143 8.65 4.16 -1.12
C ILE A 143 9.88 3.98 -0.23
N GLU A 144 10.94 4.75 -0.42
CA GLU A 144 12.12 4.74 0.45
C GLU A 144 11.75 5.19 1.87
N ASN A 145 11.01 6.29 2.01
CA ASN A 145 10.52 6.77 3.30
C ASN A 145 9.62 5.72 4.00
N ILE A 146 8.69 5.12 3.26
CA ILE A 146 7.81 4.05 3.76
C ILE A 146 8.64 2.83 4.20
N PHE A 147 9.66 2.47 3.44
CA PHE A 147 10.53 1.35 3.74
C PHE A 147 11.35 1.58 5.03
N GLU A 148 11.87 2.80 5.22
CA GLU A 148 12.58 3.17 6.45
C GLU A 148 11.68 3.11 7.69
N ILE A 149 10.44 3.63 7.59
CA ILE A 149 9.45 3.53 8.65
C ILE A 149 9.19 2.06 8.99
N ALA A 150 8.94 1.24 7.97
CA ALA A 150 8.69 -0.18 8.17
C ALA A 150 9.87 -0.92 8.80
N LEU A 151 11.11 -0.64 8.39
CA LEU A 151 12.28 -1.28 8.98
C LEU A 151 12.44 -1.03 10.48
N LYS A 152 11.99 0.11 10.99
CA LYS A 152 12.09 0.44 12.42
C LYS A 152 11.10 -0.36 13.26
N ASP A 153 9.85 -0.45 12.80
CA ASP A 153 8.74 -0.90 13.63
C ASP A 153 8.16 -2.28 13.19
N LEU A 154 8.75 -2.93 12.16
CA LEU A 154 8.39 -4.26 11.70
C LEU A 154 9.08 -5.33 12.57
N SER A 155 8.32 -6.32 13.02
CA SER A 155 8.82 -7.50 13.74
C SER A 155 9.84 -8.29 12.92
N ILE A 156 10.75 -9.00 13.59
CA ILE A 156 11.54 -10.06 12.94
C ILE A 156 10.56 -11.10 12.39
N GLY A 157 10.79 -11.57 11.17
CA GLY A 157 9.86 -12.45 10.46
C GLY A 157 8.67 -11.72 9.80
N GLY A 158 8.49 -10.43 10.06
CA GLY A 158 7.42 -9.62 9.49
C GLY A 158 7.58 -9.33 8.00
N HIS A 159 6.54 -8.78 7.37
CA HIS A 159 6.44 -8.59 5.93
C HIS A 159 6.20 -7.14 5.56
N PHE A 160 6.68 -6.76 4.39
CA PHE A 160 6.52 -5.43 3.82
C PHE A 160 6.01 -5.50 2.39
N VAL A 161 4.99 -4.68 2.07
CA VAL A 161 4.47 -4.53 0.71
C VAL A 161 4.22 -3.06 0.43
N ALA A 162 4.82 -2.51 -0.61
CA ALA A 162 4.55 -1.14 -1.01
C ALA A 162 4.55 -0.96 -2.52
N LYS A 163 3.71 -0.04 -2.98
CA LYS A 163 3.63 0.35 -4.39
C LYS A 163 4.78 1.26 -4.79
N TYR A 164 5.30 1.05 -6.01
CA TYR A 164 6.18 1.99 -6.70
C TYR A 164 5.88 2.01 -8.20
N PHE A 165 6.48 2.94 -8.94
CA PHE A 165 6.33 3.01 -10.40
C PHE A 165 7.58 2.48 -11.11
N ARG A 166 7.37 1.60 -12.10
CA ARG A 166 8.43 0.95 -12.89
C ARG A 166 8.94 1.88 -13.99
N SER A 167 9.43 3.07 -13.65
CA SER A 167 9.87 4.05 -14.65
C SER A 167 11.35 4.40 -14.56
N GLY A 168 12.12 3.77 -13.64
CA GLY A 168 13.53 4.07 -13.41
C GLY A 168 14.25 3.01 -12.59
N ASP A 169 15.44 3.34 -12.12
CA ASP A 169 16.31 2.45 -11.36
C ASP A 169 15.98 2.48 -9.86
N ILE A 170 15.74 1.30 -9.29
CA ILE A 170 15.50 1.10 -7.85
C ILE A 170 16.50 0.13 -7.23
N LYS A 171 17.70 0.00 -7.84
CA LYS A 171 18.71 -1.00 -7.43
C LYS A 171 19.07 -0.86 -5.96
N ASP A 172 19.28 0.36 -5.49
CA ASP A 172 19.71 0.62 -4.11
C ASP A 172 18.62 0.20 -3.12
N LEU A 173 17.36 0.52 -3.39
CA LEU A 173 16.23 0.05 -2.60
C LEU A 173 16.14 -1.47 -2.60
N LEU A 174 16.34 -2.13 -3.77
CA LEU A 174 16.32 -3.59 -3.87
C LEU A 174 17.50 -4.23 -3.12
N LEU A 175 18.69 -3.66 -3.17
CA LEU A 175 19.84 -4.14 -2.40
C LEU A 175 19.58 -4.02 -0.91
N LYS A 176 19.07 -2.88 -0.45
CA LYS A 176 18.67 -2.68 0.93
C LYS A 176 17.59 -3.65 1.38
N ALA A 177 16.57 -3.88 0.54
CA ALA A 177 15.52 -4.85 0.81
C ALA A 177 16.08 -6.28 0.94
N LYS A 178 16.95 -6.71 0.02
CA LYS A 178 17.58 -8.05 0.06
C LYS A 178 18.46 -8.25 1.29
N LYS A 179 19.10 -7.21 1.80
CA LYS A 179 19.88 -7.26 3.04
C LYS A 179 18.97 -7.51 4.26
N ASN A 180 17.78 -6.92 4.27
CA ASN A 180 16.89 -6.91 5.44
C ASN A 180 15.82 -8.00 5.42
N PHE A 181 15.53 -8.66 4.29
CA PHE A 181 14.47 -9.65 4.16
C PHE A 181 14.97 -10.96 3.55
N GLU A 182 14.32 -12.07 3.88
CA GLU A 182 14.68 -13.39 3.33
C GLU A 182 14.34 -13.49 1.84
N LYS A 183 13.20 -12.94 1.44
CA LYS A 183 12.72 -12.95 0.06
C LYS A 183 12.25 -11.57 -0.37
N VAL A 184 12.70 -11.12 -1.53
CA VAL A 184 12.31 -9.85 -2.15
C VAL A 184 11.85 -10.12 -3.56
N ALA A 185 10.69 -9.60 -3.93
CA ALA A 185 10.11 -9.76 -5.26
C ALA A 185 9.37 -8.49 -5.69
N SER A 186 9.28 -8.29 -7.00
CA SER A 186 8.37 -7.31 -7.59
C SER A 186 7.16 -8.04 -8.16
N PHE A 187 5.97 -7.53 -7.91
CA PHE A 187 4.72 -8.13 -8.36
C PHE A 187 3.78 -7.08 -8.94
N LYS A 188 3.24 -7.37 -10.12
CA LYS A 188 2.19 -6.57 -10.74
C LYS A 188 0.88 -7.37 -10.69
N PRO A 189 -0.11 -6.96 -9.86
CA PRO A 189 -1.42 -7.59 -9.84
C PRO A 189 -2.15 -7.46 -11.19
N ASP A 190 -2.94 -8.45 -11.56
CA ASP A 190 -3.79 -8.40 -12.75
C ASP A 190 -4.88 -7.33 -12.62
N SER A 191 -5.30 -7.07 -11.37
CA SER A 191 -6.20 -5.95 -11.04
C SER A 191 -5.57 -4.57 -11.21
N SER A 192 -4.25 -4.47 -11.40
CA SER A 192 -3.60 -3.23 -11.85
C SER A 192 -3.98 -2.93 -13.29
N ARG A 193 -4.17 -1.64 -13.62
CA ARG A 193 -4.45 -1.27 -15.01
C ARG A 193 -3.27 -1.59 -15.91
N LYS A 194 -3.54 -2.12 -17.10
CA LYS A 194 -2.49 -2.56 -18.06
C LYS A 194 -1.54 -1.42 -18.42
N GLU A 195 -2.08 -0.22 -18.60
CA GLU A 195 -1.33 0.99 -18.93
C GLU A 195 -0.60 1.66 -17.74
N SER A 196 -0.91 1.23 -16.51
CA SER A 196 -0.23 1.74 -15.31
C SER A 196 1.15 1.13 -15.15
N SER A 197 2.13 1.96 -14.83
CA SER A 197 3.49 1.53 -14.46
C SER A 197 3.61 1.06 -13.01
N GLU A 198 2.48 1.04 -12.26
CA GLU A 198 2.47 0.59 -10.85
C GLU A 198 2.87 -0.87 -10.72
N ILE A 199 3.68 -1.14 -9.73
CA ILE A 199 4.15 -2.46 -9.33
C ILE A 199 4.36 -2.45 -7.82
N TYR A 200 4.37 -3.62 -7.19
CA TYR A 200 4.54 -3.74 -5.74
C TYR A 200 5.87 -4.39 -5.41
N LEU A 201 6.62 -3.77 -4.52
CA LEU A 201 7.75 -4.40 -3.84
C LEU A 201 7.18 -5.25 -2.70
N VAL A 202 7.48 -6.55 -2.73
CA VAL A 202 7.05 -7.54 -1.74
C VAL A 202 8.28 -8.09 -1.05
N CYS A 203 8.42 -7.81 0.24
CA CYS A 203 9.51 -8.26 1.08
C CYS A 203 8.97 -9.18 2.17
N LEU A 204 9.47 -10.40 2.24
CA LEU A 204 9.00 -11.43 3.16
C LEU A 204 10.04 -11.75 4.20
N LYS A 205 9.60 -11.86 5.44
CA LYS A 205 10.36 -12.27 6.60
C LYS A 205 11.58 -11.39 6.85
N LYS A 206 11.37 -10.30 7.56
CA LYS A 206 12.45 -9.43 8.03
C LYS A 206 13.47 -10.24 8.82
N ARG A 207 14.73 -10.12 8.45
CA ARG A 207 15.85 -10.77 9.15
C ARG A 207 16.09 -10.14 10.51
N SER A 208 16.60 -10.90 11.45
CA SER A 208 17.30 -10.31 12.60
C SER A 208 18.51 -9.54 12.08
N GLN A 209 18.71 -8.30 12.54
CA GLN A 209 19.99 -7.64 12.33
C GLN A 209 21.04 -8.48 13.06
N LEU A 210 21.97 -9.07 12.33
CA LEU A 210 23.18 -9.57 12.95
C LEU A 210 23.88 -8.34 13.55
N ILE A 211 23.93 -8.30 14.86
CA ILE A 211 24.84 -7.36 15.54
C ILE A 211 26.23 -7.87 15.17
N ASP A 212 26.87 -7.21 14.18
CA ASP A 212 28.29 -7.44 13.93
C ASP A 212 29.01 -7.15 15.26
N LYS A 213 29.50 -8.23 15.87
CA LYS A 213 30.35 -8.18 17.06
C LYS A 213 31.76 -7.79 16.66
#